data_d2c542a77486e414f3691dfe8f1b6168
#
_entry.id   d2c542a77486e414f3691dfe8f1b6168
#
_cell.length_a   1.000
_cell.length_b   1.000
_cell.length_c   1.000
_cell.angle_alpha   90.00
_cell.angle_beta   90.00
_cell.angle_gamma   90.00
#
_symmetry.space_group_name_H-M   'P 1'
#
loop_
_entity.id
_entity.type
_entity.pdbx_description
1 polymer ?
#
loop_
_entity_poly.entity_id
_entity_poly.type
_entity_poly.pdbx_seq_one_letter_code
_entity_poly.pdbx_strand_id
1 'polypeptide(L)' 'MSRWIDHTIWWHVYPLGFAGAPIRPTPEERALSPRLDRLLPWLDYLIGLGANGLALGPIFQSESHGYDTVDFYRIDPRL' A
#
# COMPACT_ATOMS: atom_id res chain seq x y z
N MET A 1 -26.90 -1.40 17.54
CA MET A 1 -26.06 -0.21 17.24
C MET A 1 -25.20 -0.47 16.02
N SER A 2 -25.25 0.41 15.03
CA SER A 2 -24.40 0.29 13.85
C SER A 2 -22.98 0.71 14.19
N ARG A 3 -22.00 -0.02 13.64
CA ARG A 3 -20.59 0.36 13.71
C ARG A 3 -20.16 0.83 12.33
N TRP A 4 -19.13 1.69 12.30
CA TRP A 4 -18.63 2.23 11.03
C TRP A 4 -18.25 1.10 10.05
N ILE A 5 -17.73 -0.01 10.55
CA ILE A 5 -17.29 -1.13 9.71
C ILE A 5 -18.45 -1.81 8.98
N ASP A 6 -19.68 -1.74 9.54
CA ASP A 6 -20.86 -2.33 8.92
C ASP A 6 -21.30 -1.58 7.66
N HIS A 7 -20.80 -0.34 7.51
CA HIS A 7 -21.13 0.53 6.38
C HIS A 7 -19.94 0.82 5.48
N THR A 8 -18.83 0.09 5.66
CA THR A 8 -17.61 0.34 4.91
C THR A 8 -17.60 -0.49 3.63
N ILE A 9 -17.33 0.18 2.51
CA ILE A 9 -17.06 -0.45 1.22
C ILE A 9 -15.59 -0.26 0.95
N TRP A 10 -14.84 -1.37 0.99
CA TRP A 10 -13.39 -1.35 0.91
C TRP A 10 -12.88 -1.36 -0.52
N TRP A 11 -11.87 -0.54 -0.82
CA TRP A 11 -11.03 -0.66 -1.99
C TRP A 11 -9.68 -1.20 -1.53
N HIS A 12 -9.37 -2.43 -1.96
CA HIS A 12 -8.13 -3.09 -1.56
C HIS A 12 -7.04 -2.84 -2.59
N VAL A 13 -5.85 -2.48 -2.09
CA VAL A 13 -4.71 -2.18 -2.94
C VAL A 13 -3.46 -2.90 -2.39
N TYR A 14 -2.67 -3.46 -3.30
CA TYR A 14 -1.35 -4.02 -2.99
C TYR A 14 -0.31 -2.95 -3.31
N PRO A 15 0.26 -2.25 -2.30
CA PRO A 15 1.02 -1.02 -2.56
C PRO A 15 2.26 -1.22 -3.43
N LEU A 16 3.07 -2.24 -3.17
CA LEU A 16 4.29 -2.47 -3.97
C LEU A 16 3.97 -2.64 -5.45
N GLY A 17 3.00 -3.48 -5.77
CA GLY A 17 2.59 -3.71 -7.15
C GLY A 17 1.93 -2.49 -7.77
N PHE A 18 0.98 -1.88 -7.05
CA PHE A 18 0.23 -0.73 -7.56
C PHE A 18 1.13 0.47 -7.82
N ALA A 19 2.09 0.73 -6.93
CA ALA A 19 3.00 1.87 -7.05
C ALA A 19 4.17 1.62 -8.01
N GLY A 20 4.28 0.44 -8.57
CA GLY A 20 5.34 0.10 -9.52
C GLY A 20 6.70 -0.13 -8.87
N ALA A 21 6.71 -0.56 -7.62
CA ALA A 21 7.95 -0.88 -6.93
C ALA A 21 8.51 -2.23 -7.40
N PRO A 22 9.85 -2.39 -7.47
CA PRO A 22 10.43 -3.68 -7.81
C PRO A 22 10.17 -4.70 -6.70
N ILE A 23 9.58 -5.85 -7.05
CA ILE A 23 9.18 -6.87 -6.09
C ILE A 23 10.39 -7.66 -5.59
N ARG A 24 11.36 -7.89 -6.47
CA ARG A 24 12.63 -8.54 -6.11
C ARG A 24 13.77 -7.55 -6.34
N PRO A 25 13.92 -6.58 -5.43
CA PRO A 25 14.82 -5.47 -5.66
C PRO A 25 16.29 -5.89 -5.59
N THR A 26 17.10 -5.28 -6.44
CA THR A 26 18.55 -5.29 -6.28
C THR A 26 18.92 -4.40 -5.09
N PRO A 27 20.18 -4.46 -4.58
CA PRO A 27 20.59 -3.55 -3.50
C PRO A 27 20.36 -2.07 -3.81
N GLU A 28 20.58 -1.66 -5.06
CA GLU A 28 20.37 -0.27 -5.48
C GLU A 28 18.88 0.09 -5.47
N GLU A 29 18.03 -0.85 -5.84
CA GLU A 29 16.58 -0.64 -5.88
C GLU A 29 15.95 -0.60 -4.48
N ARG A 30 16.69 -0.95 -3.44
CA ARG A 30 16.25 -0.84 -2.05
C ARG A 30 16.44 0.56 -1.49
N ALA A 31 17.02 1.48 -2.26
CA ALA A 31 17.17 2.86 -1.85
C ALA A 31 15.81 3.52 -1.65
N LEU A 32 15.77 4.55 -0.78
CA LEU A 32 14.54 5.28 -0.49
C LEU A 32 13.96 5.86 -1.78
N SER A 33 12.72 5.49 -2.06
CA SER A 33 11.97 5.99 -3.20
C SER A 33 10.49 6.05 -2.82
N PRO A 34 9.96 7.24 -2.43
CA PRO A 34 8.61 7.38 -1.88
C PRO A 34 7.54 7.20 -2.95
N ARG A 35 7.17 5.97 -3.22
CA ARG A 35 6.15 5.63 -4.22
C ARG A 35 4.73 5.60 -3.67
N LEU A 36 4.57 5.55 -2.34
CA LEU A 36 3.24 5.47 -1.74
C LEU A 36 2.38 6.68 -2.10
N ASP A 37 3.00 7.84 -2.33
CA ASP A 37 2.32 9.06 -2.75
C ASP A 37 1.59 8.89 -4.09
N ARG A 38 1.94 7.89 -4.88
CA ARG A 38 1.25 7.59 -6.13
C ARG A 38 -0.20 7.17 -5.93
N LEU A 39 -0.58 6.83 -4.69
CA LEU A 39 -1.97 6.52 -4.35
C LEU A 39 -2.83 7.78 -4.23
N LEU A 40 -2.25 8.93 -3.90
CA LEU A 40 -3.02 10.14 -3.62
C LEU A 40 -3.98 10.54 -4.74
N PRO A 41 -3.56 10.56 -6.03
CA PRO A 41 -4.49 10.92 -7.12
C PRO A 41 -5.65 9.92 -7.28
N TRP A 42 -5.52 8.71 -6.72
CA TRP A 42 -6.54 7.66 -6.85
C TRP A 42 -7.62 7.74 -5.78
N LEU A 43 -7.46 8.61 -4.78
CA LEU A 43 -8.47 8.75 -3.72
C LEU A 43 -9.80 9.26 -4.28
N ASP A 44 -9.78 10.18 -5.24
CA ASP A 44 -10.99 10.65 -5.90
C ASP A 44 -11.65 9.52 -6.70
N TYR A 45 -10.86 8.68 -7.35
CA TYR A 45 -11.36 7.50 -8.05
C TYR A 45 -12.05 6.54 -7.09
N LEU A 46 -11.46 6.30 -5.93
CA LEU A 46 -12.04 5.46 -4.88
C LEU A 46 -13.41 5.99 -4.46
N ILE A 47 -13.51 7.30 -4.22
CA ILE A 47 -14.75 7.96 -3.85
C ILE A 47 -15.79 7.82 -4.98
N GLY A 48 -15.36 8.01 -6.22
CA GLY A 48 -16.23 7.88 -7.39
C GLY A 48 -16.80 6.48 -7.58
N LEU A 49 -16.09 5.45 -7.11
CA LEU A 49 -16.57 4.06 -7.11
C LEU A 49 -17.62 3.81 -6.01
N GLY A 50 -17.79 4.74 -5.07
CA GLY A 50 -18.65 4.53 -3.91
C GLY A 50 -17.98 3.84 -2.75
N ALA A 51 -16.68 3.58 -2.83
CA ALA A 51 -15.91 3.05 -1.71
C ALA A 51 -15.62 4.15 -0.69
N ASN A 52 -15.57 3.79 0.57
CA ASN A 52 -15.29 4.73 1.66
C ASN A 52 -14.22 4.21 2.63
N GLY A 53 -13.54 3.15 2.26
CA GLY A 53 -12.43 2.59 3.01
C GLY A 53 -11.31 2.14 2.09
N LEU A 54 -10.09 2.31 2.53
CA LEU A 54 -8.89 1.87 1.81
C LEU A 54 -8.22 0.75 2.63
N ALA A 55 -8.17 -0.44 2.06
CA ALA A 55 -7.48 -1.58 2.67
C ALA A 55 -6.14 -1.74 1.98
N LEU A 56 -5.06 -1.47 2.69
CA LEU A 56 -3.71 -1.61 2.16
C LEU A 56 -3.17 -3.02 2.42
N GLY A 57 -2.57 -3.61 1.40
CA GLY A 57 -1.68 -4.74 1.58
C GLY A 57 -0.42 -4.32 2.33
N PRO A 58 0.60 -5.19 2.42
CA PRO A 58 1.76 -4.92 3.28
C PRO A 58 2.53 -3.67 2.84
N ILE A 59 2.87 -2.83 3.83
CA ILE A 59 3.62 -1.58 3.63
C ILE A 59 4.95 -1.56 4.38
N PHE A 60 5.16 -2.52 5.29
CA PHE A 60 6.37 -2.56 6.11
C PHE A 60 7.56 -3.10 5.33
N GLN A 61 8.77 -2.74 5.77
CA GLN A 61 9.99 -3.19 5.12
C GLN A 61 10.01 -4.70 4.98
N SER A 62 10.17 -5.21 3.77
CA SER A 62 10.15 -6.62 3.46
C SER A 62 11.35 -7.03 2.63
N GLU A 63 11.58 -8.34 2.55
CA GLU A 63 12.65 -8.90 1.74
C GLU A 63 12.35 -8.77 0.25
N SER A 64 11.10 -9.04 -0.14
CA SER A 64 10.72 -9.01 -1.56
C SER A 64 9.31 -8.49 -1.78
N HIS A 65 8.29 -9.35 -1.63
CA HIS A 65 6.92 -9.06 -2.07
C HIS A 65 6.05 -8.32 -1.03
N GLY A 66 6.58 -8.06 0.14
CA GLY A 66 5.85 -7.33 1.19
C GLY A 66 5.31 -8.23 2.30
N TYR A 67 4.89 -9.45 2.00
CA TYR A 67 4.39 -10.39 3.00
C TYR A 67 5.52 -11.05 3.79
N ASP A 68 6.74 -10.94 3.32
CA ASP A 68 7.96 -11.42 3.97
C ASP A 68 8.63 -10.31 4.78
N THR A 69 7.87 -9.72 5.69
CA THR A 69 8.28 -8.56 6.48
C THR A 69 9.54 -8.84 7.29
N VAL A 70 10.50 -7.90 7.25
CA VAL A 70 11.72 -7.95 8.04
C VAL A 70 11.74 -6.91 9.15
N ASP A 71 10.97 -5.82 9.03
CA ASP A 71 10.91 -4.78 10.05
C ASP A 71 9.52 -4.17 10.10
N PHE A 72 8.77 -4.47 11.17
CA PHE A 72 7.41 -3.95 11.38
C PHE A 72 7.39 -2.49 11.85
N TYR A 73 8.54 -1.88 12.10
CA TYR A 73 8.63 -0.51 12.60
C TYR A 73 9.06 0.48 11.51
N ARG A 74 9.19 0.01 10.27
CA ARG A 74 9.61 0.84 9.14
C ARG A 74 8.73 0.58 7.94
N ILE A 75 8.31 1.67 7.28
CA ILE A 75 7.71 1.57 5.95
C ILE A 75 8.78 1.16 4.96
N ASP A 76 8.43 0.29 4.02
CA ASP A 76 9.39 -0.18 3.03
C ASP A 76 9.98 1.01 2.26
N PRO A 77 11.33 1.07 2.12
CA PRO A 77 11.98 2.19 1.40
C PRO A 77 11.52 2.34 -0.05
N ARG A 78 10.99 1.28 -0.66
CA ARG A 78 10.45 1.33 -2.03
C ARG A 78 9.12 2.07 -2.12
N LEU A 79 8.48 2.31 -0.98
CA LEU A 79 7.21 3.03 -0.86
C LEU A 79 7.41 4.41 -0.29
#